data_cf2e2ffb901e7e5169656136d4899f1f
#
_entry.id   cf2e2ffb901e7e5169656136d4899f1f
#
_cell.length_a   1.000
_cell.length_b   1.000
_cell.length_c   1.000
_cell.angle_alpha   90.00
_cell.angle_beta   90.00
_cell.angle_gamma   90.00
#
_symmetry.space_group_name_H-M   'P 1'
#
loop_
_entity.id
_entity.type
_entity.pdbx_description
1 polymer ?
#
loop_
_entity_poly.entity_id
_entity_poly.type
_entity_poly.pdbx_seq_one_letter_code
_entity_poly.pdbx_strand_id
1 'polypeptide(L)'
;MFRFVYLFAATALFSCSNRSAQESETTNTMVETSTVSSVPAQVPTFDADSAYSFVEEQVSFGPRVPNTQAHKACGNYLSRQLERLGAKVYQQNMTISAYDKTPLEALNIIGSFNPDNQKRILLFAHWDSRPYA
;
A
#
# COMPACT_ATOMS: atom_id res chain seq x y z
N MET A 1 24.04 47.41 -30.31
CA MET A 1 24.65 48.04 -29.13
C MET A 1 23.64 48.05 -28.00
N PHE A 2 23.64 47.03 -27.13
CA PHE A 2 22.97 47.11 -25.83
C PHE A 2 23.79 46.30 -24.83
N ARG A 3 24.36 47.03 -23.86
CA ARG A 3 25.17 46.46 -22.76
C ARG A 3 24.22 46.01 -21.65
N PHE A 4 24.21 44.75 -21.32
CA PHE A 4 23.57 44.28 -20.10
C PHE A 4 24.57 44.22 -18.95
N VAL A 5 24.28 44.99 -17.91
CA VAL A 5 25.02 45.10 -16.66
C VAL A 5 24.60 43.92 -15.77
N TYR A 6 25.54 43.09 -15.37
CA TYR A 6 25.30 42.03 -14.36
C TYR A 6 25.46 42.63 -12.96
N LEU A 7 24.37 42.60 -12.21
CA LEU A 7 24.35 42.94 -10.80
C LEU A 7 24.57 41.69 -9.96
N PHE A 8 25.75 41.61 -9.32
CA PHE A 8 26.06 40.55 -8.33
C PHE A 8 25.42 40.92 -7.00
N ALA A 9 24.49 40.10 -6.50
CA ALA A 9 23.99 40.16 -5.13
C ALA A 9 24.69 39.08 -4.29
N ALA A 10 25.53 39.51 -3.38
CA ALA A 10 26.16 38.68 -2.38
C ALA A 10 25.21 38.43 -1.21
N THR A 11 24.85 37.19 -0.92
CA THR A 11 24.10 36.82 0.27
C THR A 11 25.05 36.26 1.35
N ALA A 12 25.13 37.00 2.44
CA ALA A 12 25.93 36.66 3.61
C ALA A 12 25.26 35.56 4.42
N LEU A 13 26.05 34.53 4.78
CA LEU A 13 25.68 33.46 5.70
C LEU A 13 25.81 33.97 7.14
N PHE A 14 24.69 34.11 7.86
CA PHE A 14 24.71 34.30 9.31
C PHE A 14 24.58 32.94 10.00
N SER A 15 25.70 32.48 10.55
CA SER A 15 25.75 31.40 11.52
C SER A 15 25.56 32.02 12.91
N CYS A 16 24.46 31.74 13.59
CA CYS A 16 24.29 32.04 15.00
C CYS A 16 24.30 30.75 15.81
N SER A 17 25.48 30.48 16.39
CA SER A 17 25.62 29.65 17.57
C SER A 17 25.30 30.52 18.80
N ASN A 18 24.26 30.19 19.55
CA ASN A 18 24.13 30.70 20.90
C ASN A 18 23.68 29.62 21.85
N ARG A 19 24.62 29.22 22.69
CA ARG A 19 24.49 28.34 23.83
C ARG A 19 24.38 29.24 25.05
N SER A 20 23.24 29.31 25.67
CA SER A 20 23.10 29.81 27.03
C SER A 20 22.14 28.91 27.82
N ALA A 21 22.71 28.30 28.83
CA ALA A 21 21.97 27.61 29.86
C ALA A 21 21.21 28.65 30.66
N GLN A 22 19.93 28.38 30.93
CA GLN A 22 19.20 29.01 31.98
C GLN A 22 18.27 27.98 32.62
N GLU A 23 18.57 27.73 33.86
CA GLU A 23 17.79 27.00 34.84
C GLU A 23 16.51 27.74 35.18
N SER A 24 15.50 26.97 35.66
CA SER A 24 14.34 27.42 36.43
C SER A 24 13.05 27.60 35.62
N GLU A 25 12.11 26.75 35.75
CA GLU A 25 10.98 26.72 36.69
C GLU A 25 10.06 25.55 36.42
N THR A 26 9.85 24.78 37.45
CA THR A 26 8.92 23.65 37.52
C THR A 26 7.48 24.17 37.43
N THR A 27 6.89 24.12 36.26
CA THR A 27 5.43 24.21 36.13
C THR A 27 4.90 22.80 35.92
N ASN A 28 4.36 22.23 37.03
CA ASN A 28 3.60 20.99 37.02
C ASN A 28 2.33 21.17 36.19
N THR A 29 2.45 20.99 34.88
CA THR A 29 1.30 20.73 34.03
C THR A 29 0.97 19.26 34.18
N MET A 30 -0.09 18.98 34.97
CA MET A 30 -0.70 17.64 34.99
C MET A 30 -1.08 17.26 33.55
N VAL A 31 -0.24 16.42 32.94
CA VAL A 31 -0.64 15.67 31.77
C VAL A 31 -1.69 14.70 32.27
N GLU A 32 -2.95 15.00 32.00
CA GLU A 32 -4.03 14.03 32.14
C GLU A 32 -3.65 12.84 31.21
N THR A 33 -3.07 11.83 31.81
CA THR A 33 -2.91 10.52 31.17
C THR A 33 -4.31 9.97 31.01
N SER A 34 -4.92 10.25 29.87
CA SER A 34 -6.11 9.55 29.42
C SER A 34 -5.71 8.07 29.31
N THR A 35 -5.99 7.32 30.35
CA THR A 35 -5.95 5.85 30.32
C THR A 35 -7.02 5.41 29.33
N VAL A 36 -6.62 5.30 28.05
CA VAL A 36 -7.41 4.57 27.06
C VAL A 36 -7.45 3.14 27.57
N SER A 37 -8.56 2.77 28.20
CA SER A 37 -8.87 1.39 28.54
C SER A 37 -8.95 0.62 27.22
N SER A 38 -7.82 0.09 26.79
CA SER A 38 -7.77 -0.81 25.64
C SER A 38 -8.33 -2.15 26.11
N VAL A 39 -9.63 -2.37 25.86
CA VAL A 39 -10.15 -3.73 25.85
C VAL A 39 -9.25 -4.52 24.91
N PRO A 40 -8.60 -5.61 25.35
CA PRO A 40 -7.73 -6.38 24.48
C PRO A 40 -8.54 -6.83 23.26
N ALA A 41 -8.11 -6.44 22.06
CA ALA A 41 -8.75 -6.88 20.84
C ALA A 41 -8.62 -8.40 20.80
N GLN A 42 -9.75 -9.12 20.75
CA GLN A 42 -9.73 -10.57 20.61
C GLN A 42 -9.22 -10.88 19.21
N VAL A 43 -7.98 -11.33 19.12
CA VAL A 43 -7.35 -11.73 17.85
C VAL A 43 -7.91 -13.09 17.47
N PRO A 44 -8.51 -13.24 16.28
CA PRO A 44 -8.98 -14.54 15.79
C PRO A 44 -7.81 -15.52 15.64
N THR A 45 -8.08 -16.81 15.84
CA THR A 45 -7.09 -17.86 15.55
C THR A 45 -6.84 -17.91 14.05
N PHE A 46 -5.57 -17.95 13.67
CA PHE A 46 -5.17 -18.10 12.27
C PHE A 46 -5.47 -19.53 11.79
N ASP A 47 -6.20 -19.65 10.69
CA ASP A 47 -6.50 -20.92 10.04
C ASP A 47 -5.47 -21.18 8.94
N ALA A 48 -4.46 -21.96 9.28
CA ALA A 48 -3.35 -22.29 8.39
C ALA A 48 -3.79 -23.20 7.23
N ASP A 49 -4.71 -24.12 7.47
CA ASP A 49 -5.18 -25.07 6.45
C ASP A 49 -5.99 -24.35 5.38
N SER A 50 -6.88 -23.45 5.77
CA SER A 50 -7.61 -22.60 4.81
C SER A 50 -6.67 -21.68 4.03
N ALA A 51 -5.68 -21.09 4.70
CA ALA A 51 -4.70 -20.23 4.02
C ALA A 51 -3.89 -21.01 2.99
N TYR A 52 -3.45 -22.23 3.34
CA TYR A 52 -2.72 -23.09 2.42
C TYR A 52 -3.58 -23.52 1.21
N SER A 53 -4.84 -23.90 1.45
CA SER A 53 -5.74 -24.30 0.36
C SER A 53 -6.01 -23.19 -0.65
N PHE A 54 -6.08 -21.91 -0.21
CA PHE A 54 -6.20 -20.78 -1.13
C PHE A 54 -4.96 -20.61 -2.01
N VAL A 55 -3.77 -20.86 -1.47
CA VAL A 55 -2.52 -20.81 -2.26
C VAL A 55 -2.46 -21.97 -3.26
N GLU A 56 -2.80 -23.17 -2.81
CA GLU A 56 -2.82 -24.38 -3.63
C GLU A 56 -3.79 -24.21 -4.82
N GLU A 57 -4.98 -23.70 -4.58
CA GLU A 57 -5.95 -23.42 -5.65
C GLU A 57 -5.42 -22.38 -6.65
N GLN A 58 -4.76 -21.31 -6.19
CA GLN A 58 -4.14 -20.35 -7.10
C GLN A 58 -3.04 -20.99 -7.96
N VAL A 59 -2.23 -21.89 -7.37
CA VAL A 59 -1.16 -22.58 -8.09
C VAL A 59 -1.72 -23.58 -9.10
N SER A 60 -2.86 -24.18 -8.83
CA SER A 60 -3.52 -25.15 -9.71
C SER A 60 -3.91 -24.60 -11.08
N PHE A 61 -4.11 -23.27 -11.21
CA PHE A 61 -4.32 -22.61 -12.51
C PHE A 61 -3.10 -22.66 -13.43
N GLY A 62 -1.92 -23.02 -12.91
CA GLY A 62 -0.65 -22.97 -13.63
C GLY A 62 -0.09 -21.54 -13.78
N PRO A 63 0.79 -21.29 -14.76
CA PRO A 63 1.38 -19.98 -14.98
C PRO A 63 0.32 -18.92 -15.34
N ARG A 64 0.12 -17.95 -14.46
CA ARG A 64 -0.89 -16.89 -14.59
C ARG A 64 -0.32 -15.67 -15.34
N VAL A 65 0.28 -15.92 -16.47
CA VAL A 65 0.87 -14.87 -17.32
C VAL A 65 -0.25 -14.02 -17.93
N PRO A 66 -0.16 -12.69 -17.92
CA PRO A 66 -1.11 -11.82 -18.63
C PRO A 66 -1.38 -12.27 -20.06
N ASN A 67 -2.58 -12.06 -20.57
CA ASN A 67 -3.11 -12.52 -21.87
C ASN A 67 -3.43 -14.03 -21.94
N THR A 68 -3.14 -14.84 -20.92
CA THR A 68 -3.44 -16.28 -20.92
C THR A 68 -4.80 -16.58 -20.32
N GLN A 69 -5.34 -17.76 -20.65
CA GLN A 69 -6.57 -18.28 -20.07
C GLN A 69 -6.40 -18.55 -18.55
N ALA A 70 -5.23 -19.02 -18.12
CA ALA A 70 -4.89 -19.24 -16.71
C ALA A 70 -4.99 -17.92 -15.90
N HIS A 71 -4.47 -16.82 -16.45
CA HIS A 71 -4.58 -15.50 -15.84
C HIS A 71 -6.05 -15.08 -15.68
N LYS A 72 -6.86 -15.20 -16.73
CA LYS A 72 -8.29 -14.84 -16.67
C LYS A 72 -9.06 -15.71 -15.68
N ALA A 73 -8.82 -17.02 -15.69
CA ALA A 73 -9.49 -17.96 -14.81
C ALA A 73 -9.15 -17.72 -13.33
N CYS A 74 -7.87 -17.51 -13.03
CA CYS A 74 -7.42 -17.19 -11.68
C CYS A 74 -7.96 -15.84 -11.19
N GLY A 75 -7.94 -14.79 -12.01
CA GLY A 75 -8.51 -13.49 -11.66
C GLY A 75 -10.00 -13.57 -11.32
N ASN A 76 -10.77 -14.35 -12.08
CA ASN A 76 -12.17 -14.61 -11.78
C ASN A 76 -12.36 -15.41 -10.48
N TYR A 77 -11.49 -16.38 -10.22
CA TYR A 77 -11.50 -17.14 -8.97
C TYR A 77 -11.24 -16.21 -7.78
N LEU A 78 -10.19 -15.42 -7.80
CA LEU A 78 -9.83 -14.48 -6.71
C LEU A 78 -10.96 -13.49 -6.42
N SER A 79 -11.58 -12.93 -7.46
CA SER A 79 -12.71 -12.02 -7.31
C SER A 79 -13.87 -12.69 -6.58
N ARG A 80 -14.27 -13.88 -7.03
CA ARG A 80 -15.36 -14.64 -6.38
C ARG A 80 -15.03 -15.03 -4.94
N GLN A 81 -13.76 -15.36 -4.62
CA GLN A 81 -13.38 -15.68 -3.25
C GLN A 81 -13.49 -14.45 -2.33
N LEU A 82 -13.05 -13.28 -2.78
CA LEU A 82 -13.19 -12.04 -2.02
C LEU A 82 -14.66 -11.70 -1.79
N GLU A 83 -15.52 -11.82 -2.82
CA GLU A 83 -16.96 -11.60 -2.69
C GLU A 83 -17.59 -12.58 -1.69
N ARG A 84 -17.25 -13.87 -1.79
CA ARG A 84 -17.73 -14.92 -0.87
C ARG A 84 -17.35 -14.64 0.58
N LEU A 85 -16.20 -14.01 0.81
CA LEU A 85 -15.71 -13.60 2.12
C LEU A 85 -16.30 -12.26 2.60
N GLY A 86 -17.20 -11.65 1.82
CA GLY A 86 -17.91 -10.43 2.20
C GLY A 86 -17.22 -9.13 1.79
N ALA A 87 -16.22 -9.18 0.93
CA ALA A 87 -15.62 -7.96 0.39
C ALA A 87 -16.51 -7.34 -0.70
N LYS A 88 -16.55 -6.01 -0.75
CA LYS A 88 -16.96 -5.28 -1.95
C LYS A 88 -15.80 -5.32 -2.94
N VAL A 89 -15.98 -6.02 -4.06
CA VAL A 89 -14.92 -6.24 -5.05
C VAL A 89 -15.01 -5.23 -6.18
N TYR A 90 -13.84 -4.73 -6.58
CA TYR A 90 -13.66 -3.89 -7.76
C TYR A 90 -12.52 -4.47 -8.60
N GLN A 91 -12.78 -4.67 -9.90
CA GLN A 91 -11.81 -5.10 -10.89
C GLN A 91 -11.34 -3.90 -11.72
N GLN A 92 -10.06 -3.61 -11.66
CA GLN A 92 -9.43 -2.57 -12.47
C GLN A 92 -8.70 -3.22 -13.64
N ASN A 93 -9.36 -3.25 -14.80
CA ASN A 93 -8.77 -3.74 -16.03
C ASN A 93 -7.98 -2.62 -16.71
N MET A 94 -6.80 -2.94 -17.22
CA MET A 94 -5.97 -2.00 -17.95
C MET A 94 -5.09 -2.72 -18.97
N THR A 95 -4.76 -2.05 -20.05
CA THR A 95 -3.74 -2.51 -21.00
C THR A 95 -2.45 -1.79 -20.72
N ILE A 96 -1.38 -2.51 -20.43
CA ILE A 96 -0.03 -1.99 -20.21
C ILE A 96 0.90 -2.47 -21.32
N SER A 97 1.94 -1.69 -21.62
CA SER A 97 2.93 -2.06 -22.63
C SER A 97 4.13 -2.73 -21.97
N ALA A 98 4.46 -3.94 -22.37
CA ALA A 98 5.71 -4.59 -21.97
C ALA A 98 6.94 -3.86 -22.56
N TYR A 99 8.15 -4.25 -22.14
CA TYR A 99 9.40 -3.64 -22.63
C TYR A 99 9.58 -3.78 -24.14
N ASP A 100 9.09 -4.87 -24.73
CA ASP A 100 9.10 -5.19 -26.16
C ASP A 100 7.90 -4.61 -26.94
N LYS A 101 7.11 -3.74 -26.29
CA LYS A 101 5.87 -3.13 -26.81
C LYS A 101 4.67 -4.08 -26.91
N THR A 102 4.77 -5.31 -26.48
CA THR A 102 3.63 -6.23 -26.42
C THR A 102 2.56 -5.65 -25.49
N PRO A 103 1.29 -5.53 -25.93
CA PRO A 103 0.20 -5.13 -25.03
C PRO A 103 -0.15 -6.27 -24.07
N LEU A 104 -0.21 -5.97 -22.79
CA LEU A 104 -0.58 -6.91 -21.74
C LEU A 104 -1.90 -6.47 -21.09
N GLU A 105 -2.88 -7.38 -21.06
CA GLU A 105 -4.12 -7.23 -20.35
C GLU A 105 -3.86 -7.47 -18.86
N ALA A 106 -3.72 -6.38 -18.11
CA ALA A 106 -3.47 -6.43 -16.67
C ALA A 106 -4.76 -6.24 -15.87
N LEU A 107 -4.84 -6.89 -14.72
CA LEU A 107 -5.99 -6.83 -13.83
C LEU A 107 -5.53 -6.62 -12.38
N ASN A 108 -5.94 -5.52 -11.77
CA ASN A 108 -5.92 -5.36 -10.33
C ASN A 108 -7.27 -5.76 -9.73
N ILE A 109 -7.24 -6.55 -8.67
CA ILE A 109 -8.44 -6.98 -7.94
C ILE A 109 -8.39 -6.32 -6.57
N ILE A 110 -9.39 -5.51 -6.27
CA ILE A 110 -9.47 -4.74 -5.03
C ILE A 110 -10.67 -5.24 -4.24
N GLY A 111 -10.41 -5.86 -3.08
CA GLY A 111 -11.45 -6.28 -2.14
C GLY A 111 -11.49 -5.31 -0.95
N SER A 112 -12.66 -4.76 -0.68
CA SER A 112 -12.85 -3.80 0.41
C SER A 112 -13.80 -4.38 1.46
N PHE A 113 -13.27 -4.64 2.65
CA PHE A 113 -14.04 -5.03 3.83
C PHE A 113 -14.40 -3.77 4.64
N ASN A 114 -15.65 -3.70 5.12
CA ASN A 114 -16.16 -2.55 5.88
C ASN A 114 -15.79 -1.20 5.24
N PRO A 115 -16.23 -0.92 4.01
CA PRO A 115 -15.77 0.23 3.22
C PRO A 115 -16.03 1.59 3.89
N ASP A 116 -17.03 1.67 4.76
CA ASP A 116 -17.42 2.90 5.46
C ASP A 116 -16.55 3.20 6.70
N ASN A 117 -15.68 2.27 7.10
CA ASN A 117 -14.78 2.48 8.23
C ASN A 117 -13.63 3.41 7.83
N GLN A 118 -13.41 4.48 8.59
CA GLN A 118 -12.35 5.45 8.33
C GLN A 118 -10.95 4.94 8.66
N LYS A 119 -10.84 4.04 9.67
CA LYS A 119 -9.57 3.39 10.02
C LYS A 119 -9.38 2.15 9.14
N ARG A 120 -8.49 2.23 8.19
CA ARG A 120 -8.28 1.20 7.18
C ARG A 120 -6.81 0.79 7.08
N ILE A 121 -6.58 -0.47 6.75
CA ILE A 121 -5.27 -1.02 6.40
C ILE A 121 -5.35 -1.45 4.95
N LEU A 122 -4.32 -1.11 4.17
CA LEU A 122 -4.16 -1.57 2.80
C LEU A 122 -3.13 -2.69 2.77
N LEU A 123 -3.55 -3.86 2.25
CA LEU A 123 -2.67 -5.00 1.99
C LEU A 123 -2.67 -5.27 0.49
N PHE A 124 -1.52 -5.58 -0.09
CA PHE A 124 -1.44 -6.00 -1.48
C PHE A 124 -0.40 -7.08 -1.69
N ALA A 125 -0.67 -7.93 -2.67
CA ALA A 125 0.21 -8.99 -3.07
C ALA A 125 0.11 -9.19 -4.59
N HIS A 126 1.18 -9.68 -5.17
CA HIS A 126 1.23 -10.12 -6.56
C HIS A 126 0.47 -11.44 -6.72
N TRP A 127 -0.32 -11.58 -7.76
CA TRP A 127 -1.05 -12.82 -8.04
C TRP A 127 -0.77 -13.40 -9.43
N ASP A 128 -0.35 -12.59 -10.39
CA ASP A 128 0.06 -13.01 -11.72
C ASP A 128 1.51 -13.53 -11.75
N SER A 129 1.90 -14.14 -12.85
CA SER A 129 3.22 -14.74 -13.06
C SER A 129 3.96 -14.05 -14.21
N ARG A 130 5.28 -14.02 -14.14
CA ARG A 130 6.12 -13.64 -15.27
C ARG A 130 6.17 -14.75 -16.31
N PRO A 131 6.31 -14.43 -17.64
CA PRO A 131 6.46 -15.43 -18.67
C PRO A 131 7.82 -16.15 -18.63
N TYR A 132 8.82 -15.50 -18.02
CA TYR A 132 10.20 -16.02 -17.94
C TYR A 132 10.70 -15.90 -16.48
N ALA A 133 11.53 -16.86 -16.05
CA ALA A 133 12.19 -16.87 -14.76
C ALA A 133 13.43 -15.97 -14.74
#